data_be56d86adbccb8421646caaff8fe0896
#
_entry.id   be56d86adbccb8421646caaff8fe0896
#
_cell.length_a   1.000
_cell.length_b   1.000
_cell.length_c   1.000
_cell.angle_alpha   90.00
_cell.angle_beta   90.00
_cell.angle_gamma   90.00
#
_symmetry.space_group_name_H-M   'P 1'
#
loop_
_entity.id
_entity.type
_entity.pdbx_description
1 polymer ?
#
loop_
_entity_poly.entity_id
_entity_poly.type
_entity_poly.pdbx_seq_one_letter_code
_entity_poly.pdbx_strand_id
1 'polypeptide(L)'
;MTTMIPAWVDGTLQPVDKLDAHVRGLRHKAVSVFVLRGDQILIQQRALGKYHTPGLWANTCCTHPHWDENAATCAARRLTEELGITGLTLHHKGQIEYRADVGGGLIEHELVEVYLAHAPNDLHIAPDPAEVMQTSWITLPDLTAQIAATPDAFTPWLRIYLAEHAAAIFGTDLTC
;
A
#
# COMPACT_ATOMS: atom_id res chain seq x y z
N MET A 1 -10.58 -4.37 -19.19
CA MET A 1 -11.73 -4.48 -18.26
C MET A 1 -11.56 -3.42 -17.19
N THR A 2 -12.64 -2.71 -16.89
CA THR A 2 -12.71 -1.68 -15.85
C THR A 2 -12.70 -2.34 -14.47
N THR A 3 -11.82 -1.93 -13.57
CA THR A 3 -11.78 -2.49 -12.21
C THR A 3 -12.76 -1.72 -11.34
N MET A 4 -13.80 -2.41 -10.85
CA MET A 4 -14.77 -1.83 -9.93
C MET A 4 -14.30 -2.01 -8.50
N ILE A 5 -14.24 -0.91 -7.74
CA ILE A 5 -13.84 -0.88 -6.34
C ILE A 5 -14.97 -0.36 -5.45
N PRO A 6 -15.01 -0.71 -4.16
CA PRO A 6 -16.00 -0.18 -3.24
C PRO A 6 -15.72 1.29 -2.91
N ALA A 7 -16.61 2.19 -3.31
CA ALA A 7 -16.53 3.62 -3.00
C ALA A 7 -17.87 4.18 -2.52
N TRP A 8 -17.81 5.27 -1.74
CA TRP A 8 -19.03 5.95 -1.25
C TRP A 8 -19.43 7.07 -2.21
N VAL A 9 -20.64 6.97 -2.70
CA VAL A 9 -21.31 8.01 -3.50
C VAL A 9 -22.57 8.43 -2.75
N ASP A 10 -22.69 9.70 -2.41
CA ASP A 10 -23.80 10.26 -1.63
C ASP A 10 -24.09 9.46 -0.32
N GLY A 11 -23.01 9.05 0.35
CA GLY A 11 -23.08 8.29 1.60
C GLY A 11 -23.37 6.80 1.44
N THR A 12 -23.58 6.30 0.22
CA THR A 12 -23.88 4.88 -0.05
C THR A 12 -22.67 4.18 -0.65
N LEU A 13 -22.28 3.04 -0.08
CA LEU A 13 -21.21 2.20 -0.62
C LEU A 13 -21.72 1.47 -1.86
N GLN A 14 -21.01 1.64 -2.98
CA GLN A 14 -21.38 1.04 -4.27
C GLN A 14 -20.15 0.78 -5.14
N PRO A 15 -20.26 -0.08 -6.18
CA PRO A 15 -19.17 -0.30 -7.11
C PRO A 15 -18.94 0.93 -7.98
N VAL A 16 -17.71 1.44 -7.99
CA VAL A 16 -17.29 2.58 -8.83
C VAL A 16 -16.06 2.17 -9.61
N ASP A 17 -15.94 2.65 -10.84
CA ASP A 17 -14.70 2.49 -11.60
C ASP A 17 -13.52 3.08 -10.82
N LYS A 18 -12.42 2.33 -10.76
CA LYS A 18 -11.24 2.72 -9.98
C LYS A 18 -10.70 4.09 -10.37
N LEU A 19 -10.58 4.37 -11.67
CA LEU A 19 -10.08 5.66 -12.15
C LEU A 19 -11.06 6.79 -11.84
N ASP A 20 -12.36 6.57 -12.05
CA ASP A 20 -13.41 7.55 -11.72
C ASP A 20 -13.42 7.89 -10.22
N ALA A 21 -13.24 6.90 -9.35
CA ALA A 21 -13.14 7.15 -7.91
C ALA A 21 -11.99 8.11 -7.57
N HIS A 22 -10.82 7.96 -8.20
CA HIS A 22 -9.66 8.83 -7.99
C HIS A 22 -9.84 10.22 -8.64
N VAL A 23 -10.40 10.30 -9.84
CA VAL A 23 -10.69 11.59 -10.51
C VAL A 23 -11.66 12.42 -9.69
N ARG A 24 -12.70 11.80 -9.14
CA ARG A 24 -13.71 12.47 -8.30
C ARG A 24 -13.27 12.63 -6.84
N GLY A 25 -12.17 12.00 -6.43
CA GLY A 25 -11.71 12.00 -5.03
C GLY A 25 -12.71 11.38 -4.07
N LEU A 26 -13.45 10.36 -4.52
CA LEU A 26 -14.44 9.66 -3.70
C LEU A 26 -13.73 8.90 -2.58
N ARG A 27 -14.34 8.90 -1.40
CA ARG A 27 -13.92 7.99 -0.32
C ARG A 27 -14.11 6.56 -0.80
N HIS A 28 -13.06 5.73 -0.73
CA HIS A 28 -13.10 4.35 -1.21
C HIS A 28 -12.28 3.42 -0.31
N LYS A 29 -12.55 2.12 -0.41
CA LYS A 29 -11.83 1.11 0.36
C LYS A 29 -10.49 0.81 -0.28
N ALA A 30 -9.48 0.65 0.57
CA ALA A 30 -8.14 0.26 0.19
C ALA A 30 -7.54 -0.76 1.17
N VAL A 31 -6.42 -1.35 0.78
CA VAL A 31 -5.65 -2.29 1.57
C VAL A 31 -4.18 -1.93 1.48
N SER A 32 -3.51 -1.87 2.62
CA SER A 32 -2.06 -1.72 2.71
C SER A 32 -1.43 -2.88 3.45
N VAL A 33 -0.32 -3.38 2.92
CA VAL A 33 0.44 -4.47 3.53
C VAL A 33 1.87 -4.01 3.81
N PHE A 34 2.35 -4.35 4.99
CA PHE A 34 3.75 -4.22 5.40
C PHE A 34 4.30 -5.62 5.68
N VAL A 35 5.38 -5.99 5.00
CA VAL A 35 6.09 -7.24 5.26
C VAL A 35 7.40 -6.92 5.95
N LEU A 36 7.61 -7.55 7.11
CA LEU A 36 8.80 -7.38 7.95
C LEU A 36 9.70 -8.60 7.88
N ARG A 37 11.01 -8.37 7.95
CA ARG A 37 12.02 -9.40 8.15
C ARG A 37 13.02 -8.89 9.20
N GLY A 38 12.92 -9.40 10.43
CA GLY A 38 13.62 -8.81 11.56
C GLY A 38 13.20 -7.36 11.78
N ASP A 39 14.14 -6.44 11.75
CA ASP A 39 13.94 -5.00 11.89
C ASP A 39 13.75 -4.26 10.56
N GLN A 40 13.68 -4.98 9.45
CA GLN A 40 13.54 -4.40 8.10
C GLN A 40 12.13 -4.52 7.57
N ILE A 41 11.73 -3.50 6.82
CA ILE A 41 10.48 -3.41 6.07
C ILE A 41 10.80 -3.66 4.59
N LEU A 42 9.99 -4.49 3.93
CA LEU A 42 10.03 -4.63 2.47
C LEU A 42 9.29 -3.44 1.83
N ILE A 43 10.02 -2.65 1.06
CA ILE A 43 9.45 -1.57 0.23
C ILE A 43 9.57 -1.92 -1.25
N GLN A 44 8.67 -1.35 -2.07
CA GLN A 44 8.68 -1.53 -3.51
C GLN A 44 8.80 -0.18 -4.23
N GLN A 45 9.48 -0.17 -5.36
CA GLN A 45 9.45 0.96 -6.30
C GLN A 45 8.42 0.66 -7.39
N ARG A 46 7.44 1.53 -7.54
CA ARG A 46 6.32 1.37 -8.47
C ARG A 46 6.79 1.41 -9.92
N ALA A 47 6.20 0.57 -10.77
CA ALA A 47 6.49 0.57 -12.20
C ALA A 47 6.16 1.92 -12.84
N LEU A 48 6.91 2.29 -13.88
CA LEU A 48 6.71 3.55 -14.61
C LEU A 48 5.37 3.62 -15.37
N GLY A 49 4.76 2.46 -15.66
CA GLY A 49 3.45 2.36 -16.30
C GLY A 49 2.25 2.60 -15.38
N LYS A 50 2.46 2.85 -14.10
CA LYS A 50 1.35 3.12 -13.16
C LYS A 50 0.69 4.46 -13.46
N TYR A 51 -0.64 4.52 -13.39
CA TYR A 51 -1.43 5.72 -13.73
C TYR A 51 -1.25 6.89 -12.75
N HIS A 52 -0.79 6.64 -11.51
CA HIS A 52 -0.36 7.67 -10.57
C HIS A 52 0.91 7.24 -9.83
N THR A 53 1.67 8.21 -9.35
CA THR A 53 2.92 8.01 -8.60
C THR A 53 3.88 6.99 -9.22
N PRO A 54 4.10 7.00 -10.57
CA PRO A 54 5.05 6.09 -11.22
C PRO A 54 6.46 6.32 -10.70
N GLY A 55 7.22 5.25 -10.50
CA GLY A 55 8.63 5.31 -10.08
C GLY A 55 8.86 5.67 -8.60
N LEU A 56 7.82 5.96 -7.82
CA LEU A 56 7.98 6.28 -6.40
C LEU A 56 8.08 5.02 -5.54
N TRP A 57 8.77 5.14 -4.42
CA TRP A 57 8.85 4.10 -3.41
C TRP A 57 7.58 4.09 -2.54
N ALA A 58 7.07 2.90 -2.30
CA ALA A 58 5.89 2.64 -1.48
C ALA A 58 6.17 1.53 -0.46
N ASN A 59 5.26 1.32 0.49
CA ASN A 59 5.26 0.15 1.35
C ASN A 59 5.11 -1.14 0.52
N THR A 60 5.14 -2.30 1.16
CA THR A 60 5.20 -3.61 0.48
C THR A 60 4.12 -3.77 -0.58
N CYS A 61 2.87 -3.43 -0.27
CA CYS A 61 1.77 -3.45 -1.22
C CYS A 61 0.69 -2.45 -0.80
N CYS A 62 0.17 -1.66 -1.74
CA CYS A 62 -0.96 -0.77 -1.52
C CYS A 62 -1.92 -0.91 -2.71
N THR A 63 -3.19 -1.24 -2.42
CA THR A 63 -4.12 -1.69 -3.45
C THR A 63 -5.58 -1.49 -3.06
N HIS A 64 -6.49 -1.84 -3.97
CA HIS A 64 -7.93 -1.75 -3.77
C HIS A 64 -8.57 -3.14 -3.90
N PRO A 65 -9.50 -3.50 -3.00
CA PRO A 65 -10.29 -4.71 -3.20
C PRO A 65 -11.22 -4.54 -4.41
N HIS A 66 -11.53 -5.64 -5.07
CA HIS A 66 -12.65 -5.67 -5.99
C HIS A 66 -13.96 -5.47 -5.23
N TRP A 67 -15.05 -5.14 -5.94
CA TRP A 67 -16.34 -4.87 -5.32
C TRP A 67 -16.79 -5.94 -4.32
N ASP A 68 -16.67 -7.21 -4.69
CA ASP A 68 -17.13 -8.34 -3.86
C ASP A 68 -15.99 -9.02 -3.07
N GLU A 69 -14.83 -8.36 -2.95
CA GLU A 69 -13.65 -8.93 -2.31
C GLU A 69 -13.46 -8.40 -0.90
N ASN A 70 -13.19 -9.28 0.07
CA ASN A 70 -12.79 -8.83 1.39
C ASN A 70 -11.31 -8.41 1.43
N ALA A 71 -10.96 -7.56 2.40
CA ALA A 71 -9.63 -6.95 2.48
C ALA A 71 -8.49 -7.98 2.66
N ALA A 72 -8.68 -9.03 3.45
CA ALA A 72 -7.64 -10.04 3.67
C ALA A 72 -7.35 -10.85 2.39
N THR A 73 -8.40 -11.21 1.65
CA THR A 73 -8.26 -11.88 0.34
C THR A 73 -7.55 -10.96 -0.66
N CYS A 74 -7.93 -9.68 -0.71
CA CYS A 74 -7.27 -8.68 -1.54
C CYS A 74 -5.78 -8.56 -1.20
N ALA A 75 -5.43 -8.46 0.07
CA ALA A 75 -4.05 -8.37 0.53
C ALA A 75 -3.20 -9.56 0.05
N ALA A 76 -3.69 -10.78 0.26
CA ALA A 76 -2.98 -12.01 -0.14
C ALA A 76 -2.85 -12.12 -1.67
N ARG A 77 -3.94 -11.85 -2.41
CA ARG A 77 -3.95 -11.85 -3.87
C ARG A 77 -2.92 -10.88 -4.43
N ARG A 78 -2.92 -9.64 -3.96
CA ARG A 78 -2.04 -8.60 -4.52
C ARG A 78 -0.57 -8.79 -4.13
N LEU A 79 -0.26 -9.32 -2.95
CA LEU A 79 1.11 -9.76 -2.64
C LEU A 79 1.62 -10.80 -3.64
N THR A 80 0.75 -11.72 -4.03
CA THR A 80 1.08 -12.74 -5.05
C THR A 80 1.24 -12.13 -6.43
N GLU A 81 0.30 -11.29 -6.86
CA GLU A 81 0.30 -10.68 -8.20
C GLU A 81 1.44 -9.67 -8.39
N GLU A 82 1.71 -8.82 -7.41
CA GLU A 82 2.73 -7.77 -7.53
C GLU A 82 4.15 -8.27 -7.24
N LEU A 83 4.31 -9.18 -6.27
CA LEU A 83 5.60 -9.55 -5.70
C LEU A 83 5.90 -11.05 -5.72
N GLY A 84 4.98 -11.88 -6.19
CA GLY A 84 5.11 -13.34 -6.14
C GLY A 84 5.17 -13.93 -4.72
N ILE A 85 4.79 -13.13 -3.71
CA ILE A 85 4.83 -13.54 -2.30
C ILE A 85 3.58 -14.33 -1.96
N THR A 86 3.77 -15.53 -1.40
CA THR A 86 2.69 -16.42 -0.95
C THR A 86 2.98 -16.98 0.44
N GLY A 87 1.95 -17.51 1.11
CA GLY A 87 2.10 -18.29 2.35
C GLY A 87 2.39 -17.49 3.60
N LEU A 88 2.39 -16.14 3.55
CA LEU A 88 2.54 -15.32 4.74
C LEU A 88 1.21 -15.22 5.52
N THR A 89 1.31 -15.26 6.85
CA THR A 89 0.19 -14.94 7.73
C THR A 89 0.04 -13.43 7.84
N LEU A 90 -1.12 -12.92 7.44
CA LEU A 90 -1.44 -11.49 7.49
C LEU A 90 -2.16 -11.15 8.80
N HIS A 91 -1.57 -10.27 9.59
CA HIS A 91 -2.13 -9.78 10.86
C HIS A 91 -2.77 -8.41 10.62
N HIS A 92 -4.07 -8.30 10.86
CA HIS A 92 -4.80 -7.03 10.75
C HIS A 92 -4.36 -6.07 11.85
N LYS A 93 -3.96 -4.86 11.48
CA LYS A 93 -3.45 -3.81 12.40
C LYS A 93 -4.44 -2.67 12.62
N GLY A 94 -5.58 -2.71 11.98
CA GLY A 94 -6.64 -1.70 12.10
C GLY A 94 -6.91 -0.95 10.80
N GLN A 95 -7.66 0.13 10.91
CA GLN A 95 -8.03 1.00 9.80
C GLN A 95 -7.33 2.35 9.91
N ILE A 96 -6.93 2.88 8.76
CA ILE A 96 -6.41 4.25 8.62
C ILE A 96 -7.23 4.94 7.53
N GLU A 97 -7.60 6.18 7.77
CA GLU A 97 -8.23 7.01 6.74
C GLU A 97 -7.32 8.18 6.40
N TYR A 98 -7.09 8.42 5.13
CA TYR A 98 -6.33 9.57 4.66
C TYR A 98 -6.87 10.10 3.33
N ARG A 99 -6.49 11.35 3.02
CA ARG A 99 -6.76 11.98 1.74
C ARG A 99 -5.48 12.66 1.25
N ALA A 100 -5.06 12.34 0.02
CA ALA A 100 -3.85 12.87 -0.58
C ALA A 100 -4.04 13.16 -2.08
N ASP A 101 -3.45 14.26 -2.56
CA ASP A 101 -3.22 14.50 -3.97
C ASP A 101 -2.05 13.62 -4.42
N VAL A 102 -2.25 12.84 -5.47
CA VAL A 102 -1.23 11.92 -6.01
C VAL A 102 -0.74 12.36 -7.38
N GLY A 103 -1.05 13.60 -7.77
CA GLY A 103 -0.66 14.19 -9.05
C GLY A 103 -1.61 13.85 -10.19
N GLY A 104 -1.47 14.56 -11.31
CA GLY A 104 -2.29 14.33 -12.51
C GLY A 104 -3.79 14.60 -12.33
N GLY A 105 -4.18 15.36 -11.31
CA GLY A 105 -5.59 15.62 -10.97
C GLY A 105 -6.28 14.44 -10.27
N LEU A 106 -5.51 13.49 -9.75
CA LEU A 106 -6.01 12.32 -9.05
C LEU A 106 -5.89 12.49 -7.53
N ILE A 107 -6.88 12.02 -6.81
CA ILE A 107 -6.97 12.09 -5.35
C ILE A 107 -7.19 10.70 -4.80
N GLU A 108 -6.37 10.30 -3.83
CA GLU A 108 -6.64 9.18 -2.95
C GLU A 108 -7.38 9.68 -1.71
N HIS A 109 -8.60 9.18 -1.50
CA HIS A 109 -9.36 9.36 -0.28
C HIS A 109 -9.77 7.98 0.21
N GLU A 110 -8.89 7.38 0.99
CA GLU A 110 -8.93 5.95 1.29
C GLU A 110 -9.30 5.66 2.74
N LEU A 111 -10.21 4.70 2.93
CA LEU A 111 -10.35 3.95 4.16
C LEU A 111 -9.59 2.64 4.00
N VAL A 112 -8.43 2.56 4.64
CA VAL A 112 -7.43 1.51 4.42
C VAL A 112 -7.48 0.47 5.51
N GLU A 113 -7.65 -0.80 5.14
CA GLU A 113 -7.37 -1.93 6.04
C GLU A 113 -5.86 -2.23 5.99
N VAL A 114 -5.20 -2.16 7.13
CA VAL A 114 -3.75 -2.34 7.24
C VAL A 114 -3.43 -3.73 7.74
N TYR A 115 -2.53 -4.41 7.03
CA TYR A 115 -2.01 -5.73 7.39
C TYR A 115 -0.50 -5.70 7.55
N LEU A 116 0.00 -6.51 8.48
CA LEU A 116 1.41 -6.76 8.71
C LEU A 116 1.69 -8.25 8.66
N ALA A 117 2.80 -8.64 8.05
CA ALA A 117 3.27 -10.02 8.03
C ALA A 117 4.75 -10.09 8.36
N HIS A 118 5.17 -11.18 8.99
CA HIS A 118 6.58 -11.50 9.24
C HIS A 118 7.07 -12.52 8.21
N ALA A 119 8.13 -12.18 7.51
CA ALA A 119 8.75 -13.01 6.49
C ALA A 119 9.90 -13.84 7.07
N PRO A 120 10.07 -15.08 6.61
CA PRO A 120 11.30 -15.83 6.85
C PRO A 120 12.48 -15.18 6.09
N ASN A 121 13.72 -15.51 6.51
CA ASN A 121 14.93 -14.93 5.90
C ASN A 121 15.09 -15.32 4.42
N ASP A 122 14.54 -16.44 4.03
CA ASP A 122 14.59 -17.02 2.67
C ASP A 122 13.32 -16.72 1.85
N LEU A 123 12.53 -15.71 2.24
CA LEU A 123 11.34 -15.31 1.50
C LEU A 123 11.68 -15.12 0.02
N HIS A 124 11.02 -15.89 -0.84
CA HIS A 124 11.11 -15.69 -2.29
C HIS A 124 10.27 -14.49 -2.72
N ILE A 125 10.89 -13.58 -3.47
CA ILE A 125 10.26 -12.39 -4.03
C ILE A 125 10.48 -12.41 -5.55
N ALA A 126 9.39 -12.37 -6.31
CA ALA A 126 9.38 -12.37 -7.78
C ALA A 126 8.46 -11.25 -8.28
N PRO A 127 8.93 -9.99 -8.34
CA PRO A 127 8.13 -8.87 -8.75
C PRO A 127 7.63 -9.00 -10.19
N ASP A 128 6.34 -8.66 -10.42
CA ASP A 128 5.84 -8.42 -11.78
C ASP A 128 6.38 -7.06 -12.27
N PRO A 129 7.17 -7.01 -13.33
CA PRO A 129 7.74 -5.75 -13.83
C PRO A 129 6.69 -4.76 -14.34
N ALA A 130 5.47 -5.18 -14.62
CA ALA A 130 4.36 -4.29 -14.96
C ALA A 130 3.83 -3.52 -13.73
N GLU A 131 4.08 -4.04 -12.53
CA GLU A 131 3.63 -3.46 -11.27
C GLU A 131 4.78 -2.84 -10.47
N VAL A 132 5.94 -3.50 -10.43
CA VAL A 132 7.07 -3.19 -9.53
C VAL A 132 8.40 -3.20 -10.28
N MET A 133 9.14 -2.11 -10.22
CA MET A 133 10.48 -2.01 -10.82
C MET A 133 11.53 -2.78 -10.03
N GLN A 134 11.50 -2.62 -8.71
CA GLN A 134 12.42 -3.27 -7.77
C GLN A 134 11.89 -3.23 -6.34
N THR A 135 12.49 -4.02 -5.48
CA THR A 135 12.21 -4.07 -4.04
C THR A 135 13.47 -3.82 -3.23
N SER A 136 13.31 -3.39 -1.99
CA SER A 136 14.40 -3.22 -1.04
C SER A 136 13.94 -3.54 0.38
N TRP A 137 14.86 -4.09 1.18
CA TRP A 137 14.69 -4.22 2.62
C TRP A 137 15.38 -3.04 3.31
N ILE A 138 14.67 -2.34 4.19
CA ILE A 138 15.16 -1.13 4.84
C ILE A 138 14.66 -1.06 6.28
N THR A 139 15.49 -0.58 7.20
CA THR A 139 15.05 -0.35 8.59
C THR A 139 14.12 0.86 8.68
N LEU A 140 13.26 0.91 9.68
CA LEU A 140 12.37 2.06 9.88
C LEU A 140 13.13 3.38 10.08
N PRO A 141 14.22 3.43 10.87
CA PRO A 141 15.04 4.65 11.00
C PRO A 141 15.63 5.12 9.66
N ASP A 142 16.18 4.20 8.86
CA ASP A 142 16.78 4.55 7.57
C ASP A 142 15.72 5.00 6.57
N LEU A 143 14.55 4.35 6.52
CA LEU A 143 13.44 4.76 5.68
C LEU A 143 12.95 6.16 6.05
N THR A 144 12.81 6.43 7.34
CA THR A 144 12.41 7.76 7.85
C THR A 144 13.43 8.83 7.46
N ALA A 145 14.74 8.53 7.58
CA ALA A 145 15.82 9.43 7.18
C ALA A 145 15.82 9.69 5.67
N GLN A 146 15.61 8.66 4.86
CA GLN A 146 15.52 8.82 3.40
C GLN A 146 14.31 9.66 2.97
N ILE A 147 13.14 9.44 3.60
CA ILE A 147 11.95 10.25 3.35
C ILE A 147 12.19 11.72 3.72
N ALA A 148 12.86 11.98 4.84
CA ALA A 148 13.20 13.35 5.23
C ALA A 148 14.16 14.03 4.24
N ALA A 149 15.11 13.28 3.69
CA ALA A 149 16.09 13.79 2.73
C ALA A 149 15.52 14.00 1.32
N THR A 150 14.63 13.10 0.87
CA THR A 150 14.09 13.08 -0.50
C THR A 150 12.60 12.71 -0.51
N PRO A 151 11.72 13.54 0.07
CA PRO A 151 10.31 13.21 0.25
C PRO A 151 9.58 12.90 -1.07
N ASP A 152 9.98 13.53 -2.17
CA ASP A 152 9.35 13.36 -3.48
C ASP A 152 9.69 12.02 -4.15
N ALA A 153 10.64 11.26 -3.61
CA ALA A 153 10.92 9.89 -4.05
C ALA A 153 9.95 8.84 -3.47
N PHE A 154 9.09 9.25 -2.53
CA PHE A 154 8.19 8.35 -1.80
C PHE A 154 6.73 8.75 -2.00
N THR A 155 5.87 7.74 -2.03
CA THR A 155 4.44 7.96 -2.20
C THR A 155 3.84 8.75 -1.04
N PRO A 156 2.83 9.61 -1.29
CA PRO A 156 2.17 10.39 -0.25
C PRO A 156 1.66 9.54 0.91
N TRP A 157 1.04 8.39 0.63
CA TRP A 157 0.49 7.52 1.67
C TRP A 157 1.57 6.89 2.56
N LEU A 158 2.73 6.44 2.00
CA LEU A 158 3.82 5.92 2.82
C LEU A 158 4.33 6.98 3.80
N ARG A 159 4.45 8.22 3.34
CA ARG A 159 4.86 9.35 4.17
C ARG A 159 3.86 9.60 5.30
N ILE A 160 2.55 9.56 5.01
CA ILE A 160 1.47 9.70 6.00
C ILE A 160 1.53 8.56 7.01
N TYR A 161 1.64 7.31 6.56
CA TYR A 161 1.71 6.15 7.45
C TYR A 161 2.85 6.25 8.45
N LEU A 162 4.05 6.63 8.00
CA LEU A 162 5.20 6.71 8.88
C LEU A 162 5.18 7.94 9.79
N ALA A 163 4.66 9.07 9.33
CA ALA A 163 4.58 10.28 10.14
C ALA A 163 3.48 10.22 11.23
N GLU A 164 2.34 9.60 10.92
CA GLU A 164 1.14 9.71 11.75
C GLU A 164 0.70 8.39 12.37
N HIS A 165 1.06 7.24 11.78
CA HIS A 165 0.50 5.93 12.12
C HIS A 165 1.53 4.84 12.42
N ALA A 166 2.83 5.15 12.46
CA ALA A 166 3.88 4.15 12.63
C ALA A 166 3.68 3.29 13.89
N ALA A 167 3.31 3.90 15.02
CA ALA A 167 3.05 3.18 16.25
C ALA A 167 1.86 2.22 16.16
N ALA A 168 0.80 2.60 15.44
CA ALA A 168 -0.37 1.74 15.23
C ALA A 168 -0.05 0.58 14.27
N ILE A 169 0.76 0.82 13.24
CA ILE A 169 1.12 -0.18 12.25
C ILE A 169 2.12 -1.19 12.83
N PHE A 170 3.22 -0.69 13.39
CA PHE A 170 4.34 -1.54 13.79
C PHE A 170 4.30 -1.93 15.28
N GLY A 171 3.75 -1.07 16.15
CA GLY A 171 3.69 -1.33 17.59
C GLY A 171 5.05 -1.69 18.16
N THR A 172 5.15 -2.88 18.78
CA THR A 172 6.40 -3.44 19.28
C THR A 172 7.14 -4.31 18.26
N ASP A 173 6.58 -4.51 17.06
CA ASP A 173 7.18 -5.37 16.02
C ASP A 173 8.45 -4.74 15.41
N LEU A 174 8.53 -3.41 15.46
CA LEU A 174 9.74 -2.64 15.14
C LEU A 174 10.02 -1.67 16.29
N THR A 175 10.76 -2.14 17.30
CA THR A 175 11.28 -1.24 18.34
C THR A 175 12.48 -0.47 17.81
N CYS A 176 12.44 0.84 17.97
CA CYS A 176 13.61 1.70 17.80
C CYS A 176 14.71 1.36 18.81
#